data_927d35a793ade4fcd5bb8f0ab970c938
#
_entry.id   927d35a793ade4fcd5bb8f0ab970c938
#
_cell.length_a   1.000
_cell.length_b   1.000
_cell.length_c   1.000
_cell.angle_alpha   90.00
_cell.angle_beta   90.00
_cell.angle_gamma   90.00
#
_symmetry.space_group_name_H-M   'P 1'
#
loop_
_entity.id
_entity.type
_entity.pdbx_description
1 polymer ?
#
loop_
_entity_poly.entity_id
_entity_poly.type
_entity_poly.pdbx_seq_one_letter_code
_entity_poly.pdbx_strand_id
1 'polypeptide(L)'
;MKNIILFTFSILLFTSCGGGEKKEKKEKFKYERTKESSENIPTINADDFKVVLNSFDNMIYDKNKIEVNSGKNIVLTLNHKGKVSKEFMGHNFVLLKKGVNVDEYAKKAVLAKSNDYIPNSDETIAYTKMLGGGESTTISFSAPEAGIYTYICSFPGHYMMMRGELIVN
;
A
#
# COMPACT_ATOMS: atom_id res chain seq x y z
N MET A 1 -17.26 -40.77 -61.37
CA MET A 1 -16.05 -41.62 -61.42
C MET A 1 -15.45 -41.57 -60.01
N LYS A 2 -15.51 -42.71 -59.35
CA LYS A 2 -15.11 -42.90 -57.94
C LYS A 2 -13.62 -43.15 -57.87
N ASN A 3 -12.86 -42.38 -57.07
CA ASN A 3 -11.52 -42.79 -56.65
C ASN A 3 -11.52 -43.00 -55.16
N ILE A 4 -11.45 -44.30 -54.82
CA ILE A 4 -11.25 -44.80 -53.45
C ILE A 4 -9.75 -44.89 -53.25
N ILE A 5 -9.21 -44.12 -52.29
CA ILE A 5 -7.83 -44.25 -51.85
C ILE A 5 -7.86 -45.06 -50.53
N LEU A 6 -7.31 -46.27 -50.63
CA LEU A 6 -7.11 -47.21 -49.53
C LEU A 6 -5.87 -46.77 -48.72
N PHE A 7 -6.04 -46.37 -47.49
CA PHE A 7 -4.91 -46.16 -46.55
C PHE A 7 -4.69 -47.41 -45.74
N THR A 8 -3.58 -48.08 -46.00
CA THR A 8 -3.13 -49.25 -45.24
C THR A 8 -2.55 -48.83 -43.91
N PHE A 9 -3.12 -49.33 -42.84
CA PHE A 9 -2.70 -49.12 -41.44
C PHE A 9 -1.56 -50.08 -41.12
N SER A 10 -0.34 -49.55 -40.95
CA SER A 10 0.83 -50.35 -40.53
C SER A 10 0.98 -50.25 -39.01
N ILE A 11 0.73 -51.38 -38.35
CA ILE A 11 0.93 -51.53 -36.88
C ILE A 11 2.39 -51.88 -36.64
N LEU A 12 3.14 -51.00 -35.99
CA LEU A 12 4.46 -51.26 -35.43
C LEU A 12 4.32 -51.49 -33.91
N LEU A 13 4.46 -52.75 -33.52
CA LEU A 13 4.63 -53.15 -32.12
C LEU A 13 6.07 -52.92 -31.68
N PHE A 14 6.30 -51.98 -30.77
CA PHE A 14 7.54 -51.88 -30.01
C PHE A 14 7.31 -52.40 -28.59
N THR A 15 7.79 -53.56 -28.32
CA THR A 15 8.05 -54.06 -26.97
C THR A 15 9.43 -53.55 -26.56
N SER A 16 9.49 -52.75 -25.53
CA SER A 16 10.73 -52.50 -24.79
C SER A 16 10.44 -52.49 -23.31
N CYS A 17 10.91 -53.52 -22.67
CA CYS A 17 10.98 -53.68 -21.23
C CYS A 17 12.28 -52.99 -20.75
N GLY A 18 12.18 -52.16 -19.71
CA GLY A 18 13.34 -51.53 -19.12
C GLY A 18 12.93 -50.75 -17.89
N GLY A 19 13.02 -51.41 -16.72
CA GLY A 19 12.75 -50.80 -15.43
C GLY A 19 13.83 -49.75 -15.09
N GLY A 20 13.39 -48.68 -14.55
CA GLY A 20 14.20 -47.59 -13.97
C GLY A 20 13.32 -46.74 -13.10
N GLU A 21 13.23 -47.11 -11.82
CA GLU A 21 12.65 -46.22 -10.80
C GLU A 21 13.44 -44.93 -10.74
N LYS A 22 12.93 -43.88 -11.36
CA LYS A 22 13.37 -42.50 -11.06
C LYS A 22 12.72 -42.06 -9.75
N LYS A 23 13.48 -42.14 -8.66
CA LYS A 23 13.17 -41.41 -7.41
C LYS A 23 13.07 -39.94 -7.74
N GLU A 24 11.86 -39.40 -7.76
CA GLU A 24 11.63 -37.95 -7.70
C GLU A 24 12.25 -37.42 -6.42
N LYS A 25 13.35 -36.68 -6.55
CA LYS A 25 13.86 -35.81 -5.49
C LYS A 25 12.80 -34.74 -5.27
N LYS A 26 12.02 -34.86 -4.20
CA LYS A 26 11.25 -33.75 -3.64
C LYS A 26 12.24 -32.65 -3.26
N GLU A 27 12.38 -31.67 -4.11
CA GLU A 27 13.06 -30.42 -3.73
C GLU A 27 12.26 -29.83 -2.57
N LYS A 28 12.87 -29.84 -1.38
CA LYS A 28 12.35 -29.10 -0.24
C LYS A 28 12.47 -27.62 -0.61
N PHE A 29 11.35 -26.98 -0.88
CA PHE A 29 11.24 -25.53 -0.96
C PHE A 29 11.80 -24.96 0.35
N LYS A 30 13.03 -24.49 0.32
CA LYS A 30 13.65 -23.77 1.42
C LYS A 30 13.11 -22.37 1.33
N TYR A 31 12.09 -22.07 2.14
CA TYR A 31 11.60 -20.70 2.34
C TYR A 31 12.72 -19.91 3.00
N GLU A 32 13.55 -19.26 2.20
CA GLU A 32 14.44 -18.22 2.70
C GLU A 32 13.56 -17.03 3.05
N ARG A 33 13.30 -16.87 4.36
CA ARG A 33 12.74 -15.66 4.90
C ARG A 33 13.69 -14.51 4.55
N THR A 34 13.38 -13.81 3.45
CA THR A 34 14.02 -12.53 3.15
C THR A 34 13.84 -11.68 4.39
N LYS A 35 14.94 -11.30 5.04
CA LYS A 35 14.90 -10.32 6.11
C LYS A 35 14.40 -9.04 5.46
N GLU A 36 13.10 -8.73 5.64
CA GLU A 36 12.60 -7.39 5.41
C GLU A 36 13.51 -6.46 6.18
N SER A 37 14.05 -5.47 5.46
CA SER A 37 14.81 -4.39 6.07
C SER A 37 13.98 -3.86 7.23
N SER A 38 14.57 -3.79 8.42
CA SER A 38 13.93 -3.22 9.59
C SER A 38 13.49 -1.79 9.23
N GLU A 39 12.21 -1.63 8.86
CA GLU A 39 11.62 -0.30 8.82
C GLU A 39 11.87 0.29 10.22
N ASN A 40 12.41 1.50 10.27
CA ASN A 40 12.62 2.23 11.50
C ASN A 40 11.25 2.46 12.15
N ILE A 41 10.83 1.49 12.99
CA ILE A 41 9.64 1.67 13.83
C ILE A 41 9.99 2.80 14.79
N PRO A 42 9.22 3.91 14.78
CA PRO A 42 9.52 5.03 15.67
C PRO A 42 9.53 4.57 17.13
N THR A 43 10.51 5.04 17.90
CA THR A 43 10.51 4.82 19.35
C THR A 43 9.29 5.51 19.93
N ILE A 44 8.40 4.74 20.57
CA ILE A 44 7.16 5.24 21.16
C ILE A 44 7.39 5.53 22.63
N ASN A 45 7.19 6.78 23.05
CA ASN A 45 7.26 7.22 24.44
C ASN A 45 5.88 7.19 25.12
N ALA A 46 5.87 7.21 26.46
CA ALA A 46 4.61 7.21 27.23
C ALA A 46 3.74 8.44 26.95
N ASP A 47 4.38 9.58 26.66
CA ASP A 47 3.71 10.87 26.42
C ASP A 47 3.29 11.11 24.97
N ASP A 48 3.59 10.18 24.06
CA ASP A 48 3.22 10.30 22.65
C ASP A 48 1.70 10.17 22.46
N PHE A 49 1.17 11.02 21.57
CA PHE A 49 -0.22 10.94 21.15
C PHE A 49 -0.37 9.88 20.05
N LYS A 50 -0.99 8.75 20.40
CA LYS A 50 -1.13 7.60 19.49
C LYS A 50 -2.44 7.68 18.72
N VAL A 51 -2.34 7.59 17.39
CA VAL A 51 -3.48 7.58 16.48
C VAL A 51 -3.43 6.33 15.62
N VAL A 52 -4.54 5.59 15.59
CA VAL A 52 -4.78 4.55 14.59
C VAL A 52 -5.82 5.07 13.61
N LEU A 53 -5.45 5.14 12.33
CA LEU A 53 -6.30 5.53 11.22
C LEU A 53 -6.47 4.33 10.31
N ASN A 54 -7.71 3.92 10.06
CA ASN A 54 -7.99 2.83 9.13
C ASN A 54 -8.55 3.39 7.82
N SER A 55 -8.14 2.78 6.70
CA SER A 55 -8.64 3.06 5.36
C SER A 55 -9.22 1.80 4.73
N PHE A 56 -10.13 1.96 3.76
CA PHE A 56 -10.93 0.87 3.20
C PHE A 56 -11.04 0.98 1.68
N ASP A 57 -11.34 -0.13 1.00
CA ASP A 57 -11.49 -0.18 -0.47
C ASP A 57 -12.62 0.72 -1.05
N ASN A 58 -13.46 1.30 -0.21
CA ASN A 58 -14.48 2.29 -0.60
C ASN A 58 -14.01 3.75 -0.51
N MET A 59 -12.69 3.97 -0.47
CA MET A 59 -12.05 5.30 -0.46
C MET A 59 -12.48 6.18 0.72
N ILE A 60 -12.47 5.61 1.94
CA ILE A 60 -12.74 6.36 3.17
C ILE A 60 -11.71 6.06 4.24
N TYR A 61 -11.52 7.01 5.16
CA TYR A 61 -10.92 6.80 6.47
C TYR A 61 -12.01 6.57 7.52
N ASP A 62 -11.67 5.82 8.59
CA ASP A 62 -12.56 5.65 9.75
C ASP A 62 -12.66 6.90 10.61
N LYS A 63 -11.76 7.86 10.42
CA LYS A 63 -11.75 9.16 11.11
C LYS A 63 -11.62 10.28 10.12
N ASN A 64 -12.45 11.29 10.26
CA ASN A 64 -12.37 12.56 9.54
C ASN A 64 -11.90 13.72 10.46
N LYS A 65 -11.66 13.44 11.74
CA LYS A 65 -11.18 14.40 12.73
C LYS A 65 -10.23 13.72 13.71
N ILE A 66 -9.09 14.38 13.95
CA ILE A 66 -8.10 13.99 14.95
C ILE A 66 -7.80 15.25 15.78
N GLU A 67 -7.86 15.16 17.10
CA GLU A 67 -7.54 16.28 18.00
C GLU A 67 -6.31 15.96 18.84
N VAL A 68 -5.38 16.90 18.93
CA VAL A 68 -4.16 16.74 19.70
C VAL A 68 -3.77 18.07 20.32
N ASN A 69 -3.08 18.07 21.44
CA ASN A 69 -2.49 19.25 22.03
C ASN A 69 -1.15 19.60 21.36
N SER A 70 -0.87 20.89 21.22
CA SER A 70 0.41 21.39 20.69
C SER A 70 1.59 20.86 21.50
N GLY A 71 2.74 20.74 20.86
CA GLY A 71 3.97 20.23 21.49
C GLY A 71 4.01 18.71 21.72
N LYS A 72 2.93 17.98 21.43
CA LYS A 72 2.95 16.51 21.49
C LYS A 72 3.64 15.91 20.27
N ASN A 73 4.30 14.78 20.46
CA ASN A 73 4.72 13.93 19.36
C ASN A 73 3.55 13.02 19.00
N ILE A 74 3.20 12.95 17.70
CA ILE A 74 2.12 12.13 17.16
C ILE A 74 2.71 10.86 16.58
N VAL A 75 2.26 9.69 17.05
CA VAL A 75 2.56 8.40 16.46
C VAL A 75 1.31 7.90 15.75
N LEU A 76 1.33 8.01 14.42
CA LEU A 76 0.19 7.64 13.58
C LEU A 76 0.46 6.30 12.89
N THR A 77 -0.44 5.35 13.12
CA THR A 77 -0.48 4.07 12.40
C THR A 77 -1.62 4.12 11.38
N LEU A 78 -1.27 4.01 10.10
CA LEU A 78 -2.23 3.82 9.02
C LEU A 78 -2.36 2.33 8.73
N ASN A 79 -3.59 1.83 8.70
CA ASN A 79 -3.91 0.47 8.26
C ASN A 79 -4.81 0.52 7.03
N HIS A 80 -4.47 -0.20 5.96
CA HIS A 80 -5.40 -0.44 4.87
C HIS A 80 -6.16 -1.75 5.13
N LYS A 81 -7.40 -1.65 5.57
CA LYS A 81 -8.28 -2.78 5.92
C LYS A 81 -8.96 -3.44 4.73
N GLY A 82 -8.69 -2.94 3.51
CA GLY A 82 -9.18 -3.52 2.27
C GLY A 82 -8.38 -4.74 1.81
N LYS A 83 -8.63 -5.15 0.56
CA LYS A 83 -7.99 -6.30 -0.10
C LYS A 83 -7.40 -5.97 -1.46
N VAL A 84 -7.75 -4.78 -2.00
CA VAL A 84 -7.33 -4.36 -3.34
C VAL A 84 -5.86 -3.91 -3.30
N SER A 85 -5.12 -4.26 -4.35
CA SER A 85 -3.68 -3.96 -4.42
C SER A 85 -3.40 -2.46 -4.51
N LYS A 86 -2.18 -2.08 -4.15
CA LYS A 86 -1.70 -0.70 -4.10
C LYS A 86 -1.83 0.05 -5.44
N GLU A 87 -1.73 -0.66 -6.54
CA GLU A 87 -1.79 -0.10 -7.90
C GLU A 87 -3.18 0.41 -8.26
N PHE A 88 -4.25 -0.19 -7.68
CA PHE A 88 -5.64 0.11 -8.00
C PHE A 88 -6.37 0.86 -6.89
N MET A 89 -5.99 0.64 -5.64
CA MET A 89 -6.65 1.21 -4.46
C MET A 89 -5.61 1.52 -3.38
N GLY A 90 -4.54 2.20 -3.78
CA GLY A 90 -3.50 2.61 -2.86
C GLY A 90 -3.98 3.69 -1.89
N HIS A 91 -3.62 3.59 -0.62
CA HIS A 91 -3.94 4.59 0.39
C HIS A 91 -2.70 5.05 1.14
N ASN A 92 -2.59 6.34 1.35
CA ASN A 92 -1.61 6.94 2.24
C ASN A 92 -2.26 8.00 3.14
N PHE A 93 -1.54 8.50 4.11
CA PHE A 93 -1.89 9.67 4.90
C PHE A 93 -0.92 10.78 4.53
N VAL A 94 -1.43 11.95 4.21
CA VAL A 94 -0.63 13.15 3.90
C VAL A 94 -1.20 14.32 4.66
N LEU A 95 -0.44 14.84 5.62
CA LEU A 95 -0.80 16.05 6.38
C LEU A 95 -0.24 17.28 5.68
N LEU A 96 -1.12 18.18 5.29
CA LEU A 96 -0.77 19.40 4.57
C LEU A 96 -0.52 20.56 5.51
N LYS A 97 0.36 21.48 5.10
CA LYS A 97 0.51 22.77 5.79
C LYS A 97 -0.76 23.59 5.74
N LYS A 98 -0.92 24.48 6.70
CA LYS A 98 -2.08 25.37 6.79
C LYS A 98 -2.21 26.23 5.53
N GLY A 99 -3.42 26.32 4.98
CA GLY A 99 -3.72 27.14 3.81
C GLY A 99 -3.33 26.52 2.45
N VAL A 100 -2.80 25.31 2.42
CA VAL A 100 -2.53 24.61 1.14
C VAL A 100 -3.85 24.32 0.42
N ASN A 101 -3.89 24.64 -0.88
CA ASN A 101 -5.02 24.28 -1.73
C ASN A 101 -4.94 22.79 -2.07
N VAL A 102 -5.93 22.02 -1.59
CA VAL A 102 -5.96 20.56 -1.72
C VAL A 102 -6.03 20.13 -3.19
N ASP A 103 -6.82 20.83 -4.02
CA ASP A 103 -6.97 20.47 -5.44
C ASP A 103 -5.67 20.67 -6.22
N GLU A 104 -4.96 21.79 -5.96
CA GLU A 104 -3.67 22.06 -6.59
C GLU A 104 -2.59 21.08 -6.09
N TYR A 105 -2.61 20.72 -4.80
CA TYR A 105 -1.73 19.70 -4.28
C TYR A 105 -1.99 18.35 -4.96
N ALA A 106 -3.25 17.94 -5.08
CA ALA A 106 -3.64 16.68 -5.70
C ALA A 106 -3.21 16.60 -7.18
N LYS A 107 -3.30 17.70 -7.94
CA LYS A 107 -2.78 17.76 -9.33
C LYS A 107 -1.28 17.49 -9.39
N LYS A 108 -0.50 18.08 -8.47
CA LYS A 108 0.95 17.83 -8.36
C LYS A 108 1.22 16.37 -7.94
N ALA A 109 0.42 15.83 -7.03
CA ALA A 109 0.55 14.47 -6.53
C ALA A 109 0.42 13.41 -7.65
N VAL A 110 -0.50 13.58 -8.59
CA VAL A 110 -0.64 12.69 -9.75
C VAL A 110 0.66 12.54 -10.54
N LEU A 111 1.46 13.60 -10.63
CA LEU A 111 2.74 13.60 -11.35
C LEU A 111 3.87 12.95 -10.54
N ALA A 112 3.68 12.74 -9.25
CA ALA A 112 4.68 12.19 -8.33
C ALA A 112 4.47 10.69 -8.05
N LYS A 113 3.98 9.91 -9.01
CA LYS A 113 3.68 8.48 -8.86
C LYS A 113 4.87 7.67 -8.34
N SER A 114 6.08 7.95 -8.80
CA SER A 114 7.31 7.26 -8.38
C SER A 114 7.71 7.55 -6.93
N ASN A 115 7.10 8.54 -6.31
CA ASN A 115 7.30 8.94 -4.91
C ASN A 115 5.99 8.80 -4.12
N ASP A 116 5.27 7.68 -4.28
CA ASP A 116 4.02 7.37 -3.58
C ASP A 116 2.97 8.51 -3.65
N TYR A 117 2.97 9.26 -4.76
CA TYR A 117 2.12 10.45 -4.98
C TYR A 117 2.36 11.58 -3.97
N ILE A 118 3.59 11.72 -3.49
CA ILE A 118 4.03 12.83 -2.64
C ILE A 118 4.85 13.79 -3.50
N PRO A 119 4.34 14.99 -3.82
CA PRO A 119 5.07 16.00 -4.59
C PRO A 119 6.34 16.44 -3.85
N ASN A 120 7.39 16.73 -4.60
CA ASN A 120 8.57 17.39 -4.03
C ASN A 120 8.26 18.89 -3.82
N SER A 121 7.55 19.21 -2.75
CA SER A 121 7.18 20.57 -2.35
C SER A 121 7.25 20.71 -0.84
N ASP A 122 7.25 21.96 -0.37
CA ASP A 122 7.26 22.28 1.05
C ASP A 122 5.86 22.31 1.68
N GLU A 123 4.82 21.85 0.95
CA GLU A 123 3.42 21.91 1.35
C GLU A 123 3.03 20.81 2.35
N THR A 124 3.87 19.78 2.50
CA THR A 124 3.58 18.59 3.33
C THR A 124 4.30 18.67 4.66
N ILE A 125 3.59 18.37 5.77
CA ILE A 125 4.15 18.29 7.13
C ILE A 125 4.64 16.88 7.41
N ALA A 126 3.79 15.88 7.16
CA ALA A 126 4.07 14.47 7.40
C ALA A 126 3.30 13.60 6.39
N TYR A 127 3.84 12.42 6.08
CA TYR A 127 3.17 11.47 5.19
C TYR A 127 3.61 10.04 5.46
N THR A 128 2.76 9.10 5.09
CA THR A 128 3.07 7.67 5.06
C THR A 128 3.43 7.23 3.65
N LYS A 129 4.11 6.08 3.52
CA LYS A 129 4.18 5.37 2.24
C LYS A 129 2.77 4.99 1.76
N MET A 130 2.65 4.68 0.47
CA MET A 130 1.41 4.15 -0.12
C MET A 130 1.21 2.69 0.29
N LEU A 131 0.01 2.35 0.80
CA LEU A 131 -0.36 1.01 1.24
C LEU A 131 -1.34 0.35 0.27
N GLY A 132 -1.16 -0.94 0.04
CA GLY A 132 -2.16 -1.83 -0.54
C GLY A 132 -3.00 -2.52 0.54
N GLY A 133 -4.04 -3.25 0.12
CA GLY A 133 -4.94 -3.96 1.02
C GLY A 133 -4.21 -4.92 1.97
N GLY A 134 -4.52 -4.86 3.25
CA GLY A 134 -3.90 -5.64 4.31
C GLY A 134 -2.58 -5.09 4.86
N GLU A 135 -2.02 -4.04 4.25
CA GLU A 135 -0.77 -3.42 4.71
C GLU A 135 -0.99 -2.40 5.84
N SER A 136 0.09 -2.14 6.57
CA SER A 136 0.14 -1.16 7.66
C SER A 136 1.48 -0.45 7.69
N THR A 137 1.49 0.78 8.19
CA THR A 137 2.72 1.54 8.44
C THR A 137 2.53 2.49 9.61
N THR A 138 3.63 2.86 10.27
CA THR A 138 3.61 3.82 11.38
C THR A 138 4.63 4.92 11.13
N ILE A 139 4.22 6.15 11.32
CA ILE A 139 5.09 7.34 11.30
C ILE A 139 5.03 8.08 12.63
N SER A 140 6.07 8.86 12.90
CA SER A 140 6.12 9.75 14.04
C SER A 140 6.48 11.16 13.57
N PHE A 141 5.77 12.16 14.06
CA PHE A 141 6.02 13.58 13.74
C PHE A 141 5.54 14.47 14.88
N SER A 142 6.15 15.65 15.03
CA SER A 142 5.72 16.62 16.01
C SER A 142 4.40 17.27 15.58
N ALA A 143 3.47 17.44 16.51
CA ALA A 143 2.29 18.25 16.29
C ALA A 143 2.71 19.66 15.84
N PRO A 144 2.15 20.19 14.75
CA PRO A 144 2.44 21.55 14.33
C PRO A 144 1.87 22.57 15.33
N GLU A 145 2.04 23.86 15.06
CA GLU A 145 1.44 24.94 15.85
C GLU A 145 -0.09 24.81 15.93
N ALA A 146 -0.70 25.41 16.95
CA ALA A 146 -2.16 25.39 17.13
C ALA A 146 -2.90 25.84 15.86
N GLY A 147 -3.91 25.08 15.47
CA GLY A 147 -4.67 25.33 14.25
C GLY A 147 -5.33 24.10 13.66
N ILE A 148 -5.95 24.28 12.50
CA ILE A 148 -6.64 23.23 11.75
C ILE A 148 -5.81 22.93 10.49
N TYR A 149 -5.51 21.66 10.29
CA TYR A 149 -4.70 21.13 9.19
C TYR A 149 -5.47 20.05 8.46
N THR A 150 -5.44 20.07 7.13
CA THR A 150 -6.08 19.04 6.34
C THR A 150 -5.15 17.84 6.13
N TYR A 151 -5.65 16.64 6.33
CA TYR A 151 -4.99 15.44 5.84
C TYR A 151 -5.82 14.78 4.74
N ILE A 152 -5.12 14.15 3.79
CA ILE A 152 -5.73 13.55 2.60
C ILE A 152 -5.08 12.20 2.28
N CYS A 153 -5.73 11.39 1.44
CA CYS A 153 -5.08 10.40 0.60
C CYS A 153 -4.69 11.04 -0.73
N SER A 154 -3.41 10.98 -1.10
CA SER A 154 -2.92 11.60 -2.34
C SER A 154 -2.98 10.69 -3.57
N PHE A 155 -3.47 9.45 -3.43
CA PHE A 155 -3.74 8.59 -4.59
C PHE A 155 -4.74 9.27 -5.55
N PRO A 156 -4.55 9.18 -6.88
CA PRO A 156 -5.37 9.91 -7.84
C PRO A 156 -6.88 9.76 -7.61
N GLY A 157 -7.57 10.89 -7.44
CA GLY A 157 -9.01 10.96 -7.24
C GLY A 157 -9.51 10.69 -5.81
N HIS A 158 -8.69 10.15 -4.90
CA HIS A 158 -9.14 9.77 -3.56
C HIS A 158 -9.38 10.96 -2.63
N TYR A 159 -8.59 12.03 -2.74
CA TYR A 159 -8.63 13.19 -1.84
C TYR A 159 -10.01 13.86 -1.69
N MET A 160 -10.89 13.68 -2.68
CA MET A 160 -12.25 14.23 -2.64
C MET A 160 -13.09 13.60 -1.53
N MET A 161 -12.89 12.31 -1.25
CA MET A 161 -13.62 11.54 -0.23
C MET A 161 -12.72 11.19 0.97
N MET A 162 -11.45 10.89 0.71
CA MET A 162 -10.48 10.49 1.74
C MET A 162 -9.73 11.70 2.26
N ARG A 163 -10.36 12.46 3.14
CA ARG A 163 -9.78 13.63 3.83
C ARG A 163 -10.35 13.80 5.22
N GLY A 164 -9.62 14.51 6.05
CA GLY A 164 -10.05 14.90 7.38
C GLY A 164 -9.22 16.07 7.92
N GLU A 165 -9.44 16.39 9.17
CA GLU A 165 -8.81 17.51 9.86
C GLU A 165 -8.01 17.02 11.07
N LEU A 166 -6.77 17.50 11.18
CA LEU A 166 -6.01 17.47 12.41
C LEU A 166 -6.18 18.81 13.11
N ILE A 167 -6.80 18.81 14.28
CA ILE A 167 -6.99 19.98 15.13
C ILE A 167 -5.91 19.96 16.21
N VAL A 168 -5.07 20.97 16.24
CA VAL A 168 -4.03 21.17 17.25
C VAL A 168 -4.48 22.29 18.17
N ASN A 169 -4.66 21.97 19.47
CA ASN A 169 -5.10 22.88 20.53
C ASN A 169 -3.90 23.49 21.27
#